data_3464c89a7b4f3c0ab5cd1a1079fbbf63
#
_entry.id   3464c89a7b4f3c0ab5cd1a1079fbbf63
#
_cell.length_a   1.000
_cell.length_b   1.000
_cell.length_c   1.000
_cell.angle_alpha   90.00
_cell.angle_beta   90.00
_cell.angle_gamma   90.00
#
_symmetry.space_group_name_H-M   'P 1'
#
loop_
_entity.id
_entity.type
_entity.pdbx_description
1 polymer ?
#
loop_
_entity_poly.entity_id
_entity_poly.type
_entity_poly.pdbx_seq_one_letter_code
_entity_poly.pdbx_strand_id
1 'polypeptide(L)'
;GLACVAASFIGGPPVTTYSEVTGAISLTKISDPSVIRIAGLFGILFSVLGKVSALLRTIPEAVLGGIMVLLFGTIASVGINTIVKNKVDMGETRNLVIVSLILILGIGGAELTFGTFTIGGIGLAALVGVILNLIIPQKK
;
A
#
# COMPACT_ATOMS: atom_id res chain seq x y z
N GLY A 1 3.81 -15.40 -5.53
CA GLY A 1 3.62 -16.03 -6.85
C GLY A 1 2.60 -17.15 -6.84
N LEU A 2 2.83 -18.27 -6.12
CA LEU A 2 1.93 -19.43 -6.10
C LEU A 2 0.52 -19.10 -5.62
N ALA A 3 0.38 -18.23 -4.62
CA ALA A 3 -0.93 -17.79 -4.14
C ALA A 3 -1.73 -17.02 -5.19
N CYS A 4 -1.06 -16.19 -6.02
CA CYS A 4 -1.72 -15.50 -7.13
C CYS A 4 -2.20 -16.47 -8.21
N VAL A 5 -1.38 -17.48 -8.52
CA VAL A 5 -1.76 -18.53 -9.48
C VAL A 5 -2.99 -19.29 -8.97
N ALA A 6 -2.98 -19.71 -7.70
CA ALA A 6 -4.13 -20.39 -7.10
C ALA A 6 -5.40 -19.51 -7.09
N ALA A 7 -5.26 -18.22 -6.74
CA ALA A 7 -6.37 -17.27 -6.77
C ALA A 7 -6.95 -17.10 -8.18
N SER A 8 -6.09 -17.03 -9.21
CA SER A 8 -6.52 -16.91 -10.61
C SER A 8 -7.36 -18.11 -11.07
N PHE A 9 -6.99 -19.34 -10.66
CA PHE A 9 -7.76 -20.54 -11.00
C PHE A 9 -9.16 -20.55 -10.40
N ILE A 10 -9.36 -19.89 -9.26
CA ILE A 10 -10.64 -19.79 -8.56
C ILE A 10 -11.44 -18.55 -9.00
N GLY A 11 -10.86 -17.72 -9.91
CA GLY A 11 -11.48 -16.45 -10.34
C GLY A 11 -11.37 -15.33 -9.28
N GLY A 12 -10.46 -15.47 -8.32
CA GLY A 12 -10.19 -14.49 -7.28
C GLY A 12 -9.26 -13.36 -7.76
N PRO A 13 -9.24 -12.22 -7.03
CA PRO A 13 -8.32 -11.13 -7.32
C PRO A 13 -6.87 -11.54 -7.07
N PRO A 14 -5.90 -10.84 -7.68
CA PRO A 14 -4.48 -11.10 -7.42
C PRO A 14 -4.14 -10.84 -5.95
N VAL A 15 -3.46 -11.81 -5.34
CA VAL A 15 -3.05 -11.75 -3.94
C VAL A 15 -1.71 -11.02 -3.84
N THR A 16 -1.67 -9.92 -3.09
CA THR A 16 -0.47 -9.15 -2.84
C THR A 16 -0.32 -8.81 -1.36
N THR A 17 0.81 -8.23 -1.00
CA THR A 17 1.05 -7.72 0.36
C THR A 17 0.25 -6.45 0.57
N TYR A 18 -0.55 -6.40 1.63
CA TYR A 18 -1.31 -5.22 2.00
C TYR A 18 -0.45 -4.30 2.89
N SER A 19 -0.36 -3.03 2.49
CA SER A 19 0.38 -2.01 3.25
C SER A 19 -0.25 -1.71 4.60
N GLU A 20 -1.57 -1.88 4.71
CA GLU A 20 -2.34 -1.74 5.94
C GLU A 20 -1.88 -2.73 7.02
N VAL A 21 -1.58 -3.96 6.62
CA VAL A 21 -1.01 -4.97 7.53
C VAL A 21 0.38 -4.54 8.00
N THR A 22 1.20 -3.97 7.13
CA THR A 22 2.51 -3.42 7.49
C THR A 22 2.37 -2.27 8.48
N GLY A 23 1.37 -1.39 8.28
CA GLY A 23 1.03 -0.32 9.22
C GLY A 23 0.63 -0.87 10.58
N ALA A 24 -0.25 -1.88 10.62
CA ALA A 24 -0.68 -2.52 11.86
C ALA A 24 0.47 -3.20 12.61
N ILE A 25 1.37 -3.90 11.90
CA ILE A 25 2.59 -4.51 12.47
C ILE A 25 3.50 -3.42 13.07
N SER A 26 3.66 -2.30 12.38
CA SER A 26 4.48 -1.18 12.85
C SER A 26 3.93 -0.55 14.12
N LEU A 27 2.61 -0.46 14.26
CA LEU A 27 1.94 0.05 15.45
C LEU A 27 2.02 -0.90 16.63
N THR A 28 1.73 -2.18 16.40
CA THR A 28 1.66 -3.19 17.45
C THR A 28 3.03 -3.74 17.82
N LYS A 29 4.04 -3.54 16.96
CA LYS A 29 5.39 -4.12 17.06
C LYS A 29 5.39 -5.65 17.12
N ILE A 30 4.31 -6.28 16.70
CA ILE A 30 4.17 -7.74 16.63
C ILE A 30 4.50 -8.18 15.21
N SER A 31 5.72 -8.67 15.01
CA SER A 31 6.20 -9.15 13.71
C SER A 31 6.37 -10.67 13.64
N ASP A 32 5.84 -11.40 14.62
CA ASP A 32 5.91 -12.86 14.64
C ASP A 32 5.05 -13.45 13.52
N PRO A 33 5.63 -14.24 12.59
CA PRO A 33 4.89 -14.87 11.51
C PRO A 33 3.77 -15.81 11.97
N SER A 34 3.88 -16.35 13.19
CA SER A 34 2.86 -17.25 13.74
C SER A 34 1.56 -16.51 14.04
N VAL A 35 1.65 -15.30 14.58
CA VAL A 35 0.48 -14.44 14.85
C VAL A 35 -0.25 -14.10 13.56
N ILE A 36 0.51 -13.75 12.51
CA ILE A 36 -0.06 -13.39 11.21
C ILE A 36 -0.73 -14.61 10.55
N ARG A 37 -0.14 -15.81 10.66
CA ARG A 37 -0.76 -17.05 10.16
C ARG A 37 -2.06 -17.37 10.88
N ILE A 38 -2.10 -17.25 12.20
CA ILE A 38 -3.29 -17.47 13.01
C ILE A 38 -4.36 -16.44 12.65
N ALA A 39 -4.00 -15.15 12.51
CA ALA A 39 -4.92 -14.10 12.07
C ALA A 39 -5.52 -14.40 10.68
N GLY A 40 -4.71 -14.92 9.75
CA GLY A 40 -5.19 -15.37 8.44
C GLY A 40 -6.19 -16.53 8.53
N LEU A 41 -5.95 -17.52 9.40
CA LEU A 41 -6.89 -18.60 9.64
C LEU A 41 -8.23 -18.09 10.20
N PHE A 42 -8.18 -17.17 11.17
CA PHE A 42 -9.40 -16.52 11.68
C PHE A 42 -10.11 -15.71 10.59
N GLY A 43 -9.38 -15.03 9.73
CA GLY A 43 -9.95 -14.31 8.59
C GLY A 43 -10.75 -15.25 7.66
N ILE A 44 -10.19 -16.41 7.34
CA ILE A 44 -10.87 -17.43 6.54
C ILE A 44 -12.13 -17.96 7.27
N LEU A 45 -12.03 -18.29 8.54
CA LEU A 45 -13.18 -18.74 9.33
C LEU A 45 -14.28 -17.69 9.37
N PHE A 46 -13.94 -16.42 9.58
CA PHE A 46 -14.91 -15.32 9.63
C PHE A 46 -15.55 -15.03 8.27
N SER A 47 -14.84 -15.28 7.17
CA SER A 47 -15.40 -15.09 5.83
C SER A 47 -16.58 -16.02 5.53
N VAL A 48 -16.59 -17.21 6.13
CA VAL A 48 -17.69 -18.20 6.00
C VAL A 48 -18.88 -17.81 6.89
N LEU A 49 -18.65 -17.09 7.96
CA LEU A 49 -19.68 -16.69 8.91
C LEU A 49 -20.37 -15.39 8.47
N GLY A 50 -21.48 -15.47 7.72
CA GLY A 50 -22.23 -14.31 7.25
C GLY A 50 -22.65 -13.33 8.36
N LYS A 51 -22.83 -13.79 9.60
CA LYS A 51 -23.11 -12.93 10.76
C LYS A 51 -21.96 -11.98 11.10
N VAL A 52 -20.71 -12.41 10.94
CA VAL A 52 -19.53 -11.54 11.16
C VAL A 52 -19.48 -10.45 10.11
N SER A 53 -19.71 -10.79 8.84
CA SER A 53 -19.80 -9.82 7.76
C SER A 53 -20.92 -8.80 7.97
N ALA A 54 -22.08 -9.24 8.44
CA ALA A 54 -23.19 -8.35 8.78
C ALA A 54 -22.82 -7.41 9.94
N LEU A 55 -22.16 -7.92 10.98
CA LEU A 55 -21.67 -7.10 12.10
C LEU A 55 -20.67 -6.04 11.66
N LEU A 56 -19.73 -6.38 10.77
CA LEU A 56 -18.76 -5.41 10.24
C LEU A 56 -19.42 -4.26 9.46
N ARG A 57 -20.54 -4.54 8.78
CA ARG A 57 -21.32 -3.54 8.05
C ARG A 57 -22.10 -2.59 8.97
N THR A 58 -22.25 -2.88 10.26
CA THR A 58 -22.90 -1.98 11.22
C THR A 58 -21.94 -0.92 11.79
N ILE A 59 -20.64 -1.02 11.49
CA ILE A 59 -19.66 -0.05 11.95
C ILE A 59 -19.92 1.28 11.24
N PRO A 60 -20.12 2.40 11.99
CA PRO A 60 -20.34 3.71 11.39
C PRO A 60 -19.16 4.15 10.54
N GLU A 61 -19.43 4.78 9.40
CA GLU A 61 -18.39 5.27 8.47
C GLU A 61 -17.41 6.23 9.14
N ALA A 62 -17.87 7.02 10.10
CA ALA A 62 -17.00 7.92 10.86
C ALA A 62 -15.92 7.17 11.66
N VAL A 63 -16.26 6.00 12.22
CA VAL A 63 -15.29 5.14 12.93
C VAL A 63 -14.30 4.53 11.96
N LEU A 64 -14.79 4.02 10.83
CA LEU A 64 -13.95 3.49 9.76
C LEU A 64 -12.99 4.57 9.22
N GLY A 65 -13.50 5.79 9.00
CA GLY A 65 -12.69 6.93 8.58
C GLY A 65 -11.57 7.24 9.57
N GLY A 66 -11.84 7.24 10.87
CA GLY A 66 -10.83 7.44 11.90
C GLY A 66 -9.73 6.37 11.89
N ILE A 67 -10.12 5.10 11.75
CA ILE A 67 -9.18 3.98 11.64
C ILE A 67 -8.32 4.11 10.37
N MET A 68 -8.93 4.47 9.25
CA MET A 68 -8.23 4.67 7.98
C MET A 68 -7.19 5.79 8.07
N VAL A 69 -7.51 6.93 8.67
CA VAL A 69 -6.53 8.03 8.87
C VAL A 69 -5.33 7.54 9.66
N LEU A 70 -5.55 6.77 10.73
CA LEU A 70 -4.48 6.23 11.56
C LEU A 70 -3.62 5.21 10.78
N LEU A 71 -4.23 4.29 10.05
CA LEU A 71 -3.52 3.30 9.25
C LEU A 71 -2.72 3.95 8.11
N PHE A 72 -3.32 4.83 7.33
CA PHE A 72 -2.61 5.52 6.26
C PHE A 72 -1.52 6.44 6.77
N GLY A 73 -1.73 7.08 7.93
CA GLY A 73 -0.69 7.86 8.61
C GLY A 73 0.53 7.02 8.98
N THR A 74 0.31 5.80 9.48
CA THR A 74 1.43 4.89 9.80
C THR A 74 2.14 4.38 8.55
N ILE A 75 1.41 4.08 7.47
CA ILE A 75 2.00 3.69 6.18
C ILE A 75 2.88 4.82 5.63
N ALA A 76 2.39 6.06 5.65
CA ALA A 76 3.16 7.23 5.25
C ALA A 76 4.43 7.39 6.09
N SER A 77 4.33 7.20 7.41
CA SER A 77 5.47 7.26 8.32
C SER A 77 6.52 6.18 8.02
N VAL A 78 6.10 4.96 7.64
CA VAL A 78 7.01 3.90 7.21
C VAL A 78 7.73 4.29 5.92
N GLY A 79 7.03 4.91 4.97
CA GLY A 79 7.63 5.44 3.75
C GLY A 79 8.70 6.50 4.02
N ILE A 80 8.37 7.50 4.85
CA ILE A 80 9.32 8.53 5.28
C ILE A 80 10.52 7.93 6.00
N ASN A 81 10.27 6.99 6.93
CA ASN A 81 11.33 6.32 7.67
C ASN A 81 12.29 5.54 6.74
N THR A 82 11.77 4.98 5.65
CA THR A 82 12.58 4.31 4.63
C THR A 82 13.53 5.28 3.92
N ILE A 83 13.05 6.48 3.56
CA ILE A 83 13.87 7.55 2.98
C ILE A 83 14.98 7.96 3.95
N VAL A 84 14.63 8.19 5.22
CA VAL A 84 15.58 8.59 6.27
C VAL A 84 16.63 7.50 6.54
N LYS A 85 16.21 6.24 6.67
CA LYS A 85 17.12 5.11 6.91
C LYS A 85 18.12 4.90 5.79
N ASN A 86 17.70 5.08 4.55
CA ASN A 86 18.56 4.98 3.38
C ASN A 86 19.39 6.25 3.15
N LYS A 87 19.31 7.24 4.06
CA LYS A 87 20.06 8.49 3.99
C LYS A 87 19.93 9.16 2.61
N VAL A 88 18.74 9.15 2.05
CA VAL A 88 18.47 9.81 0.77
C VAL A 88 18.64 11.30 0.97
N ASP A 89 19.62 11.90 0.27
CA ASP A 89 19.86 13.33 0.34
C ASP A 89 18.77 14.09 -0.44
N MET A 90 17.88 14.73 0.31
CA MET A 90 16.80 15.55 -0.25
C MET A 90 17.29 16.96 -0.66
N GLY A 91 18.51 17.31 -0.33
CA GLY A 91 19.17 18.52 -0.85
C GLY A 91 19.60 18.37 -2.31
N GLU A 92 19.74 17.13 -2.79
CA GLU A 92 20.01 16.87 -4.19
C GLU A 92 18.74 17.09 -5.03
N THR A 93 18.83 17.99 -6.01
CA THR A 93 17.68 18.36 -6.89
C THR A 93 17.04 17.13 -7.56
N ARG A 94 17.84 16.15 -7.93
CA ARG A 94 17.35 14.89 -8.52
C ARG A 94 16.38 14.17 -7.60
N ASN A 95 16.77 13.91 -6.38
CA ASN A 95 15.98 13.18 -5.40
C ASN A 95 14.72 13.97 -5.03
N LEU A 96 14.87 15.28 -4.84
CA LEU A 96 13.76 16.19 -4.57
C LEU A 96 12.69 16.13 -5.67
N VAL A 97 13.09 16.23 -6.94
CA VAL A 97 12.17 16.20 -8.09
C VAL A 97 11.46 14.85 -8.18
N ILE A 98 12.19 13.74 -8.04
CA ILE A 98 11.59 12.39 -8.11
C ILE A 98 10.55 12.21 -7.00
N VAL A 99 10.91 12.53 -5.75
CA VAL A 99 10.01 12.38 -4.61
C VAL A 99 8.79 13.29 -4.73
N SER A 100 8.99 14.54 -5.15
CA SER A 100 7.89 15.49 -5.35
C SER A 100 6.89 15.01 -6.40
N LEU A 101 7.37 14.49 -7.53
CA LEU A 101 6.49 13.96 -8.58
C LEU A 101 5.74 12.72 -8.13
N ILE A 102 6.39 11.79 -7.41
CA ILE A 102 5.73 10.62 -6.85
C ILE A 102 4.61 11.02 -5.88
N LEU A 103 4.89 11.99 -5.00
CA LEU A 103 3.91 12.46 -4.02
C LEU A 103 2.73 13.18 -4.70
N ILE A 104 3.00 14.07 -5.65
CA ILE A 104 1.95 14.81 -6.36
C ILE A 104 1.06 13.86 -7.17
N LEU A 105 1.64 12.92 -7.90
CA LEU A 105 0.88 11.96 -8.70
C LEU A 105 0.10 10.97 -7.83
N GLY A 106 0.72 10.49 -6.73
CA GLY A 106 0.10 9.53 -5.84
C GLY A 106 -1.04 10.12 -5.00
N ILE A 107 -0.85 11.31 -4.44
CA ILE A 107 -1.84 11.98 -3.58
C ILE A 107 -2.87 12.74 -4.43
N GLY A 108 -2.43 13.34 -5.53
CA GLY A 108 -3.27 14.13 -6.43
C GLY A 108 -4.26 13.33 -7.25
N GLY A 109 -4.21 11.99 -7.19
CA GLY A 109 -5.13 11.11 -7.92
C GLY A 109 -5.02 11.26 -9.44
N ALA A 110 -3.82 11.55 -9.95
CA ALA A 110 -3.59 11.65 -11.37
C ALA A 110 -3.88 10.34 -12.09
N GLU A 111 -4.64 10.38 -13.18
CA GLU A 111 -5.00 9.22 -13.98
C GLU A 111 -4.60 9.42 -15.43
N LEU A 112 -4.01 8.38 -16.02
CA LEU A 112 -3.75 8.31 -17.45
C LEU A 112 -4.63 7.23 -18.07
N THR A 113 -5.52 7.66 -18.97
CA THR A 113 -6.45 6.78 -19.67
C THR A 113 -6.00 6.60 -21.12
N PHE A 114 -5.72 5.36 -21.50
CA PHE A 114 -5.40 4.98 -22.87
C PHE A 114 -6.49 4.04 -23.38
N GLY A 115 -7.50 4.59 -24.04
CA GLY A 115 -8.65 3.82 -24.52
C GLY A 115 -9.44 3.19 -23.38
N THR A 116 -9.42 1.86 -23.29
CA THR A 116 -10.09 1.08 -22.23
C THR A 116 -9.22 0.84 -20.99
N PHE A 117 -7.95 1.22 -21.03
CA PHE A 117 -7.00 0.98 -19.97
C PHE A 117 -6.68 2.27 -19.21
N THR A 118 -6.94 2.29 -17.91
CA THR A 118 -6.65 3.43 -17.03
C THR A 118 -5.61 3.04 -16.00
N ILE A 119 -4.51 3.80 -15.94
CA ILE A 119 -3.53 3.71 -14.87
C ILE A 119 -3.67 4.97 -14.03
N GLY A 120 -3.98 4.81 -12.76
CA GLY A 120 -4.17 5.97 -11.87
C GLY A 120 -3.44 5.85 -10.55
N GLY A 121 -3.39 6.97 -9.84
CA GLY A 121 -2.95 7.10 -8.48
C GLY A 121 -1.55 6.53 -8.21
N ILE A 122 -1.48 5.61 -7.26
CA ILE A 122 -0.23 5.01 -6.77
C ILE A 122 0.52 4.23 -7.86
N GLY A 123 -0.21 3.55 -8.77
CA GLY A 123 0.40 2.79 -9.87
C GLY A 123 1.14 3.71 -10.85
N LEU A 124 0.52 4.83 -11.22
CA LEU A 124 1.15 5.85 -12.07
C LEU A 124 2.35 6.49 -11.38
N ALA A 125 2.22 6.86 -10.11
CA ALA A 125 3.30 7.44 -9.32
C ALA A 125 4.51 6.50 -9.24
N ALA A 126 4.30 5.20 -9.01
CA ALA A 126 5.36 4.20 -8.96
C ALA A 126 6.07 4.06 -10.30
N LEU A 127 5.33 3.97 -11.41
CA LEU A 127 5.92 3.87 -12.75
C LEU A 127 6.75 5.09 -13.08
N VAL A 128 6.21 6.29 -12.87
CA VAL A 128 6.92 7.56 -13.11
C VAL A 128 8.18 7.65 -12.25
N GLY A 129 8.09 7.28 -10.97
CA GLY A 129 9.23 7.28 -10.06
C GLY A 129 10.37 6.36 -10.54
N VAL A 130 10.06 5.13 -10.97
CA VAL A 130 11.04 4.19 -11.49
C VAL A 130 11.66 4.71 -12.79
N ILE A 131 10.85 5.21 -13.71
CA ILE A 131 11.31 5.75 -14.99
C ILE A 131 12.24 6.94 -14.76
N LEU A 132 11.86 7.90 -13.93
CA LEU A 132 12.67 9.06 -13.62
C LEU A 132 13.98 8.69 -12.94
N ASN A 133 13.94 7.70 -12.03
CA ASN A 133 15.14 7.21 -11.37
C ASN A 133 16.15 6.56 -12.35
N LEU A 134 15.65 5.97 -13.44
CA LEU A 134 16.49 5.39 -14.50
C LEU A 134 17.03 6.45 -15.48
N ILE A 135 16.22 7.45 -15.81
CA ILE A 135 16.57 8.45 -16.83
C ILE A 135 17.49 9.54 -16.25
N ILE A 136 17.22 9.99 -15.01
CA ILE A 136 18.01 11.08 -14.40
C ILE A 136 19.27 10.48 -13.77
N PRO A 137 20.46 10.75 -14.31
CA PRO A 137 21.71 10.19 -13.80
C PRO A 137 22.04 10.73 -12.40
N GLN A 138 22.60 9.87 -11.56
CA GLN A 138 23.21 10.33 -10.31
C GLN A 138 24.49 11.10 -10.66
N LYS A 139 24.54 12.39 -10.32
CA LYS A 139 25.83 13.09 -10.24
C LYS A 139 26.60 12.50 -9.05
N LYS A 140 27.73 11.85 -9.37
CA LYS A 140 28.72 11.49 -8.37
C LYS A 140 29.37 12.74 -7.80
#